data_15115dd057df95206ffcc6e811e2bf9c
#
_entry.id   15115dd057df95206ffcc6e811e2bf9c
#
_cell.length_a   1.000
_cell.length_b   1.000
_cell.length_c   1.000
_cell.angle_alpha   90.00
_cell.angle_beta   90.00
_cell.angle_gamma   90.00
#
_symmetry.space_group_name_H-M   'P 1'
#
loop_
_entity.id
_entity.type
_entity.pdbx_description
1 polymer ?
#
loop_
_entity_poly.entity_id
_entity_poly.type
_entity_poly.pdbx_seq_one_letter_code
_entity_poly.pdbx_strand_id
1 'polypeptide(L)'
;MKRLFGVLAIVALSLAAKPAVAHHALQAEFDTAKRGEFTGTLTKFAMINPHVRWFFDVKKADGTVAKWEITGAGPQALRANGMTRIFSVGQTLKVSYAPARDGSNTGRVVTFTFQDGRTVTMYHEDPNNPNDL
;
A
#
# COMPACT_ATOMS: atom_id res chain seq x y z
N MET A 1 22.79 40.91 -10.88
CA MET A 1 21.94 40.10 -11.76
C MET A 1 22.45 38.67 -11.97
N LYS A 2 23.72 38.41 -12.16
CA LYS A 2 24.25 37.03 -12.39
C LYS A 2 24.05 36.05 -11.20
N ARG A 3 23.95 36.55 -9.97
CA ARG A 3 23.75 35.73 -8.76
C ARG A 3 22.29 35.30 -8.53
N LEU A 4 21.33 36.07 -9.04
CA LEU A 4 19.90 35.78 -8.90
C LEU A 4 19.47 34.59 -9.80
N PHE A 5 20.05 34.51 -11.00
CA PHE A 5 19.76 33.40 -11.93
C PHE A 5 20.26 32.06 -11.44
N GLY A 6 21.39 32.05 -10.71
CA GLY A 6 21.92 30.79 -10.11
C GLY A 6 21.02 30.23 -9.01
N VAL A 7 20.44 31.10 -8.18
CA VAL A 7 19.55 30.67 -7.09
C VAL A 7 18.21 30.17 -7.63
N LEU A 8 17.66 30.80 -8.67
CA LEU A 8 16.42 30.33 -9.31
C LEU A 8 16.60 28.97 -9.98
N ALA A 9 17.74 28.69 -10.60
CA ALA A 9 18.03 27.42 -11.25
C ALA A 9 18.15 26.27 -10.22
N ILE A 10 18.74 26.52 -9.06
CA ILE A 10 18.87 25.51 -7.98
C ILE A 10 17.50 25.19 -7.36
N VAL A 11 16.64 26.20 -7.17
CA VAL A 11 15.29 25.98 -6.65
C VAL A 11 14.41 25.23 -7.66
N ALA A 12 14.53 25.49 -8.94
CA ALA A 12 13.80 24.77 -9.99
C ALA A 12 14.23 23.30 -10.10
N LEU A 13 15.53 22.99 -9.92
CA LEU A 13 16.04 21.63 -9.97
C LEU A 13 15.59 20.77 -8.77
N SER A 14 15.42 21.39 -7.59
CA SER A 14 14.96 20.68 -6.38
C SER A 14 13.47 20.34 -6.40
N LEU A 15 12.65 21.02 -7.20
CA LEU A 15 11.22 20.75 -7.36
C LEU A 15 10.93 19.59 -8.33
N ALA A 16 11.87 19.26 -9.23
CA ALA A 16 11.68 18.22 -10.24
C ALA A 16 12.06 16.79 -9.75
N ALA A 17 12.68 16.65 -8.57
CA ALA A 17 13.26 15.37 -8.13
C ALA A 17 12.34 14.50 -7.25
N LYS A 18 11.12 14.92 -6.93
CA LYS A 18 10.28 14.27 -5.92
C LYS A 18 9.48 13.01 -6.33
N PRO A 19 9.04 12.79 -7.56
CA PRO A 19 8.28 11.57 -7.86
C PRO A 19 9.12 10.30 -8.04
N ALA A 20 10.37 10.40 -8.49
CA ALA A 20 11.19 9.23 -8.78
C ALA A 20 11.64 8.44 -7.52
N VAL A 21 11.83 9.12 -6.39
CA VAL A 21 12.33 8.50 -5.15
C VAL A 21 11.28 7.60 -4.49
N ALA A 22 10.00 7.93 -4.60
CA ALA A 22 8.91 7.16 -3.96
C ALA A 22 8.68 5.80 -4.65
N HIS A 23 8.76 5.72 -5.98
CA HIS A 23 8.62 4.47 -6.71
C HIS A 23 9.79 3.51 -6.49
N HIS A 24 11.01 4.02 -6.40
CA HIS A 24 12.20 3.20 -6.11
C HIS A 24 12.17 2.62 -4.68
N ALA A 25 11.68 3.38 -3.69
CA ALA A 25 11.57 2.90 -2.31
C ALA A 25 10.58 1.73 -2.19
N LEU A 26 9.46 1.78 -2.91
CA LEU A 26 8.45 0.72 -2.89
C LEU A 26 8.97 -0.60 -3.47
N GLN A 27 9.62 -0.56 -4.62
CA GLN A 27 10.20 -1.73 -5.27
C GLN A 27 11.41 -2.29 -4.49
N ALA A 28 12.07 -1.47 -3.67
CA ALA A 28 13.12 -1.93 -2.77
C ALA A 28 12.55 -2.75 -1.61
N GLU A 29 11.36 -2.40 -1.11
CA GLU A 29 10.74 -3.06 0.04
C GLU A 29 9.91 -4.28 -0.36
N PHE A 30 9.15 -4.18 -1.48
CA PHE A 30 8.22 -5.22 -1.92
C PHE A 30 8.62 -5.81 -3.28
N ASP A 31 8.41 -7.12 -3.44
CA ASP A 31 8.57 -7.81 -4.73
C ASP A 31 7.29 -7.71 -5.55
N THR A 32 7.18 -6.63 -6.32
CA THR A 32 5.98 -6.34 -7.11
C THR A 32 5.73 -7.31 -8.26
N ALA A 33 6.73 -8.13 -8.64
CA ALA A 33 6.57 -9.19 -9.63
C ALA A 33 5.94 -10.46 -9.06
N LYS A 34 5.87 -10.58 -7.72
CA LYS A 34 5.28 -11.73 -7.03
C LYS A 34 3.93 -11.39 -6.43
N ARG A 35 3.10 -12.41 -6.25
CA ARG A 35 1.82 -12.32 -5.57
C ARG A 35 1.72 -13.38 -4.49
N GLY A 36 1.25 -12.95 -3.33
CA GLY A 36 0.79 -13.80 -2.26
C GLY A 36 -0.70 -13.56 -2.02
N GLU A 37 -1.35 -14.53 -1.41
CA GLU A 37 -2.74 -14.44 -0.99
C GLU A 37 -2.92 -15.06 0.38
N PHE A 38 -3.80 -14.48 1.18
CA PHE A 38 -4.33 -15.09 2.39
C PHE A 38 -5.78 -14.67 2.61
N THR A 39 -6.48 -15.43 3.44
CA THR A 39 -7.74 -15.02 4.04
C THR A 39 -7.52 -14.82 5.53
N GLY A 40 -7.88 -13.65 6.04
CA GLY A 40 -7.65 -13.30 7.44
C GLY A 40 -8.72 -12.39 8.00
N THR A 41 -8.74 -12.30 9.33
CA THR A 41 -9.63 -11.39 10.06
C THR A 41 -8.91 -10.09 10.33
N LEU A 42 -9.51 -8.97 9.91
CA LEU A 42 -8.98 -7.63 10.16
C LEU A 42 -9.05 -7.32 11.67
N THR A 43 -7.91 -7.10 12.29
CA THR A 43 -7.81 -6.81 13.74
C THR A 43 -7.57 -5.35 14.04
N LYS A 44 -6.99 -4.61 13.08
CA LYS A 44 -6.73 -3.18 13.20
C LYS A 44 -6.66 -2.53 11.82
N PHE A 45 -7.19 -1.32 11.72
CA PHE A 45 -7.07 -0.46 10.56
C PHE A 45 -6.49 0.89 11.02
N ALA A 46 -5.33 1.27 10.52
CA ALA A 46 -4.60 2.46 10.95
C ALA A 46 -4.40 3.44 9.79
N MET A 47 -5.06 4.58 9.89
CA MET A 47 -4.98 5.71 8.95
C MET A 47 -3.79 6.60 9.29
N ILE A 48 -2.57 6.11 9.06
CA ILE A 48 -1.31 6.78 9.39
C ILE A 48 -0.53 7.16 8.13
N ASN A 49 0.23 8.26 8.22
CA ASN A 49 1.17 8.67 7.17
C ASN A 49 2.50 7.92 7.30
N PRO A 50 3.20 7.64 6.19
CA PRO A 50 2.83 7.94 4.80
C PRO A 50 1.87 6.91 4.19
N HIS A 51 1.68 5.75 4.83
CA HIS A 51 0.90 4.63 4.30
C HIS A 51 -0.09 4.11 5.32
N VAL A 52 -1.33 3.87 4.88
CA VAL A 52 -2.35 3.18 5.66
C VAL A 52 -1.92 1.73 5.90
N ARG A 53 -2.27 1.19 7.06
CA ARG A 53 -1.94 -0.17 7.46
C ARG A 53 -3.17 -0.93 7.91
N TRP A 54 -3.26 -2.19 7.46
CA TRP A 54 -4.26 -3.17 7.87
C TRP A 54 -3.54 -4.32 8.56
N PHE A 55 -4.00 -4.71 9.74
CA PHE A 55 -3.45 -5.81 10.51
C PHE A 55 -4.43 -6.97 10.52
N PHE A 56 -3.92 -8.17 10.26
CA PHE A 56 -4.75 -9.36 10.13
C PHE A 56 -4.26 -10.49 11.03
N ASP A 57 -5.22 -11.25 11.53
CA ASP A 57 -5.02 -12.59 12.07
C ASP A 57 -5.32 -13.61 10.98
N VAL A 58 -4.31 -14.39 10.62
CA VAL A 58 -4.41 -15.43 9.58
C VAL A 58 -4.25 -16.79 10.22
N LYS A 59 -5.32 -17.59 10.21
CA LYS A 59 -5.30 -18.94 10.74
C LYS A 59 -4.57 -19.87 9.77
N LYS A 60 -3.52 -20.54 10.25
CA LYS A 60 -2.77 -21.53 9.49
C LYS A 60 -3.45 -22.89 9.54
N ALA A 61 -3.02 -23.81 8.64
CA ALA A 61 -3.52 -25.19 8.59
C ALA A 61 -3.30 -25.97 9.89
N ASP A 62 -2.22 -25.68 10.62
CA ASP A 62 -1.89 -26.29 11.93
C ASP A 62 -2.71 -25.71 13.11
N GLY A 63 -3.62 -24.77 12.84
CA GLY A 63 -4.46 -24.11 13.85
C GLY A 63 -3.81 -22.90 14.53
N THR A 64 -2.54 -22.64 14.33
CA THR A 64 -1.87 -21.43 14.85
C THR A 64 -2.29 -20.19 14.06
N VAL A 65 -2.08 -19.01 14.66
CA VAL A 65 -2.42 -17.71 14.06
C VAL A 65 -1.14 -16.98 13.71
N ALA A 66 -1.02 -16.58 12.45
CA ALA A 66 0.01 -15.67 11.98
C ALA A 66 -0.52 -14.24 11.99
N LYS A 67 0.29 -13.31 12.49
CA LYS A 67 0.01 -11.87 12.40
C LYS A 67 0.57 -11.34 11.09
N TRP A 68 -0.27 -10.60 10.36
CA TRP A 68 0.11 -9.98 9.09
C TRP A 68 -0.09 -8.48 9.14
N GLU A 69 0.80 -7.76 8.50
CA GLU A 69 0.68 -6.33 8.25
C GLU A 69 0.64 -6.07 6.74
N ILE A 70 -0.41 -5.41 6.28
CA ILE A 70 -0.58 -5.02 4.89
C ILE A 70 -0.55 -3.50 4.81
N THR A 71 0.27 -2.97 3.92
CA THR A 71 0.39 -1.53 3.66
C THR A 71 -0.23 -1.16 2.32
N GLY A 72 -0.64 0.08 2.18
CA GLY A 72 -1.26 0.58 0.94
C GLY A 72 -0.91 2.04 0.66
N ALA A 73 -1.84 2.72 0.02
CA ALA A 73 -1.74 4.14 -0.26
C ALA A 73 -1.77 5.00 1.02
N GLY A 74 -1.54 6.29 0.88
CA GLY A 74 -1.65 7.22 1.98
C GLY A 74 -3.11 7.49 2.40
N PRO A 75 -3.33 7.99 3.63
CA PRO A 75 -4.67 8.27 4.15
C PRO A 75 -5.50 9.20 3.28
N GLN A 76 -4.87 10.17 2.64
CA GLN A 76 -5.55 11.14 1.78
C GLN A 76 -6.13 10.45 0.53
N ALA A 77 -5.40 9.55 -0.11
CA ALA A 77 -5.88 8.81 -1.26
C ALA A 77 -7.08 7.92 -0.90
N LEU A 78 -7.04 7.25 0.25
CA LEU A 78 -8.18 6.44 0.71
C LEU A 78 -9.42 7.30 0.98
N ARG A 79 -9.26 8.48 1.60
CA ARG A 79 -10.37 9.41 1.83
C ARG A 79 -10.97 9.90 0.51
N ALA A 80 -10.12 10.32 -0.44
CA ALA A 80 -10.55 10.83 -1.74
C ALA A 80 -11.37 9.80 -2.53
N ASN A 81 -11.06 8.51 -2.37
CA ASN A 81 -11.74 7.40 -3.03
C ASN A 81 -12.86 6.77 -2.19
N GLY A 82 -13.24 7.36 -1.08
CA GLY A 82 -14.34 6.89 -0.21
C GLY A 82 -14.07 5.55 0.48
N MET A 83 -12.83 5.10 0.54
CA MET A 83 -12.45 3.76 1.00
C MET A 83 -12.29 3.65 2.52
N THR A 84 -12.45 4.74 3.27
CA THR A 84 -12.24 4.73 4.73
C THR A 84 -13.32 4.03 5.51
N ARG A 85 -14.54 3.93 4.95
CA ARG A 85 -15.72 3.39 5.63
C ARG A 85 -16.04 1.94 5.29
N ILE A 86 -15.28 1.34 4.33
CA ILE A 86 -15.56 -0.04 3.89
C ILE A 86 -14.86 -1.08 4.77
N PHE A 87 -13.89 -0.66 5.58
CA PHE A 87 -13.14 -1.54 6.47
C PHE A 87 -13.64 -1.45 7.91
N SER A 88 -13.95 -2.59 8.51
CA SER A 88 -14.33 -2.72 9.91
C SER A 88 -13.56 -3.85 10.58
N VAL A 89 -13.06 -3.60 11.78
CA VAL A 89 -12.43 -4.64 12.61
C VAL A 89 -13.38 -5.82 12.80
N GLY A 90 -12.86 -7.03 12.67
CA GLY A 90 -13.64 -8.27 12.73
C GLY A 90 -14.09 -8.80 11.37
N GLN A 91 -13.96 -8.02 10.28
CA GLN A 91 -14.23 -8.53 8.93
C GLN A 91 -13.21 -9.59 8.52
N THR A 92 -13.70 -10.61 7.83
CA THR A 92 -12.84 -11.56 7.12
C THR A 92 -12.69 -11.12 5.68
N LEU A 93 -11.46 -10.94 5.24
CA LEU A 93 -11.10 -10.49 3.90
C LEU A 93 -10.12 -11.48 3.26
N LYS A 94 -10.28 -11.72 1.96
CA LYS A 94 -9.21 -12.29 1.16
C LYS A 94 -8.34 -11.15 0.65
N VAL A 95 -7.03 -11.27 0.86
CA VAL A 95 -6.04 -10.25 0.52
C VAL A 95 -5.09 -10.81 -0.51
N SER A 96 -4.95 -10.13 -1.66
CA SER A 96 -3.86 -10.35 -2.59
C SER A 96 -2.83 -9.24 -2.40
N TYR A 97 -1.56 -9.58 -2.36
CA TYR A 97 -0.48 -8.65 -2.01
C TYR A 97 0.83 -8.96 -2.74
N ALA A 98 1.67 -7.94 -2.89
CA ALA A 98 3.08 -8.09 -3.23
C ALA A 98 3.85 -8.34 -1.93
N PRO A 99 4.62 -9.44 -1.81
CA PRO A 99 5.29 -9.79 -0.57
C PRO A 99 6.50 -8.90 -0.28
N ALA A 100 6.80 -8.69 0.99
CA ALA A 100 8.04 -8.06 1.41
C ALA A 100 9.25 -8.90 0.99
N ARG A 101 10.31 -8.22 0.56
CA ARG A 101 11.55 -8.90 0.10
C ARG A 101 12.32 -9.56 1.23
N ASP A 102 12.13 -9.09 2.46
CA ASP A 102 12.77 -9.65 3.66
C ASP A 102 12.13 -10.96 4.17
N GLY A 103 11.03 -11.41 3.53
CA GLY A 103 10.31 -12.62 3.89
C GLY A 103 9.42 -12.50 5.14
N SER A 104 9.25 -11.31 5.70
CA SER A 104 8.34 -11.06 6.82
C SER A 104 6.87 -11.23 6.40
N ASN A 105 5.97 -11.35 7.39
CA ASN A 105 4.53 -11.35 7.17
C ASN A 105 4.01 -9.94 6.90
N THR A 106 4.60 -9.28 5.91
CA THR A 106 4.28 -7.93 5.48
C THR A 106 4.09 -7.93 3.97
N GLY A 107 3.16 -7.13 3.48
CA GLY A 107 2.92 -7.01 2.06
C GLY A 107 2.32 -5.66 1.67
N ARG A 108 2.46 -5.31 0.39
CA ARG A 108 1.72 -4.22 -0.21
C ARG A 108 0.45 -4.76 -0.82
N VAL A 109 -0.69 -4.22 -0.44
CA VAL A 109 -1.98 -4.69 -0.96
C VAL A 109 -2.09 -4.46 -2.47
N VAL A 110 -2.66 -5.45 -3.13
CA VAL A 110 -3.12 -5.35 -4.53
C VAL A 110 -4.65 -5.31 -4.55
N THR A 111 -5.30 -6.29 -3.92
CA THR A 111 -6.77 -6.33 -3.84
C THR A 111 -7.25 -6.80 -2.48
N PHE A 112 -8.42 -6.29 -2.08
CA PHE A 112 -9.24 -6.86 -1.01
C PHE A 112 -10.50 -7.45 -1.62
N THR A 113 -10.82 -8.71 -1.30
CA THR A 113 -12.10 -9.34 -1.63
C THR A 113 -12.89 -9.56 -0.35
N PHE A 114 -14.09 -9.01 -0.31
CA PHE A 114 -15.02 -9.11 0.81
C PHE A 114 -15.82 -10.41 0.73
N GLN A 115 -16.45 -10.79 1.85
CA GLN A 115 -17.27 -12.01 1.91
C GLN A 115 -18.48 -11.99 0.97
N ASP A 116 -18.99 -10.81 0.62
CA ASP A 116 -20.07 -10.63 -0.36
C ASP A 116 -19.61 -10.75 -1.83
N GLY A 117 -18.32 -11.03 -2.05
CA GLY A 117 -17.70 -11.19 -3.38
C GLY A 117 -17.21 -9.88 -4.01
N ARG A 118 -17.47 -8.72 -3.41
CA ARG A 118 -16.93 -7.45 -3.93
C ARG A 118 -15.40 -7.46 -3.80
N THR A 119 -14.73 -6.99 -4.85
CA THR A 119 -13.28 -6.80 -4.87
C THR A 119 -12.96 -5.33 -5.03
N VAL A 120 -12.02 -4.85 -4.23
CA VAL A 120 -11.46 -3.50 -4.32
C VAL A 120 -9.99 -3.63 -4.69
N THR A 121 -9.62 -3.05 -5.83
CA THR A 121 -8.23 -3.00 -6.28
C THR A 121 -7.58 -1.74 -5.72
N MET A 122 -6.46 -1.93 -5.03
CA MET A 122 -5.72 -0.87 -4.35
C MET A 122 -4.44 -0.48 -5.09
N TYR A 123 -3.93 -1.38 -5.91
CA TYR A 123 -2.73 -1.18 -6.70
C TYR A 123 -2.88 -1.82 -8.07
N HIS A 124 -2.68 -1.04 -9.11
CA HIS A 124 -2.60 -1.48 -10.49
C HIS A 124 -1.13 -1.52 -10.93
N GLU A 125 -0.79 -2.46 -11.75
CA GLU A 125 0.61 -2.62 -12.22
C GLU A 125 0.97 -1.72 -13.41
N ASP A 126 0.00 -0.97 -13.93
CA ASP A 126 0.22 -0.08 -15.05
C ASP A 126 0.89 1.22 -14.57
N PRO A 127 2.18 1.44 -14.90
CA PRO A 127 2.89 2.65 -14.49
C PRO A 127 2.31 3.93 -15.12
N ASN A 128 1.42 3.80 -16.11
CA ASN A 128 0.76 4.92 -16.76
C ASN A 128 -0.67 5.14 -16.24
N ASN A 129 -1.13 4.35 -15.27
CA ASN A 129 -2.45 4.51 -14.70
C ASN A 129 -2.43 5.65 -13.65
N PRO A 130 -3.08 6.80 -13.91
CA PRO A 130 -3.10 7.92 -12.97
C PRO A 130 -3.92 7.63 -11.69
N ASN A 131 -4.60 6.49 -11.63
CA ASN A 131 -5.43 6.07 -10.50
C ASN A 131 -4.76 5.01 -9.60
N ASP A 132 -3.47 4.78 -9.76
CA ASP A 132 -2.72 3.97 -8.80
C ASP A 132 -2.73 4.66 -7.44
N LEU A 133 -3.37 4.02 -6.48
CA LEU A 133 -3.48 4.49 -5.12
C LEU A 133 -2.23 4.16 -4.30
#